data_d1f9f2ab588f3c76f82d1007e7a7a144
#
_entry.id   d1f9f2ab588f3c76f82d1007e7a7a144
#
_cell.length_a   1.000
_cell.length_b   1.000
_cell.length_c   1.000
_cell.angle_alpha   90.00
_cell.angle_beta   90.00
_cell.angle_gamma   90.00
#
_symmetry.space_group_name_H-M   'P 1'
#
loop_
_entity.id
_entity.type
_entity.pdbx_description
1 polymer ?
#
loop_
_entity_poly.entity_id
_entity_poly.type
_entity_poly.pdbx_seq_one_letter_code
_entity_poly.pdbx_strand_id
1 'polypeptide(L)'
;HTEFEFVRRLIDENLIPDDVTIQVLTQAREHIIKKTVEALKGAKNAIIHLYNSTSTLQREVVFRKSKEEIKQLAVDGAKLVMSLVDGQLDGNIRFEYSPESFTCTEPDYAAEVTNAVLDVFKPSETNKVIVNLPSTIEVATANVYADQIEYMCKHLNNREHLVISVHAHNDRGTGVASSELALLAGADRVEGTIFGNGERTGNTDVITVALNMFCQGIDPELHLENIDEIIEVYEKYNRLPINPRHPYAGEMAYVAFSGSHQDAIKKSMDKFGSSPSNKWANPYLTIDPTDIGRKYEPILINSQSGKGGVSYIMEN
;
A
#
# COMPACT_ATOMS: atom_id res chain seq x y z
N HIS A 1 0.04 19.88 15.75
CA HIS A 1 -0.38 21.14 15.07
C HIS A 1 -0.19 21.03 13.54
N THR A 2 0.98 20.61 13.05
CA THR A 2 1.30 20.59 11.62
C THR A 2 0.34 19.74 10.81
N GLU A 3 0.06 18.50 11.22
CA GLU A 3 -0.85 17.58 10.53
C GLU A 3 -2.28 18.12 10.49
N PHE A 4 -2.74 18.69 11.60
CA PHE A 4 -4.05 19.31 11.68
C PHE A 4 -4.16 20.52 10.72
N GLU A 5 -3.19 21.40 10.75
CA GLU A 5 -3.15 22.57 9.86
C GLU A 5 -3.05 22.17 8.39
N PHE A 6 -2.30 21.11 8.10
CA PHE A 6 -2.19 20.58 6.74
C PHE A 6 -3.55 20.05 6.22
N VAL A 7 -4.24 19.21 6.99
CA VAL A 7 -5.57 18.71 6.61
C VAL A 7 -6.57 19.86 6.46
N ARG A 8 -6.57 20.81 7.40
CA ARG A 8 -7.44 22.00 7.30
C ARG A 8 -7.17 22.81 6.04
N ARG A 9 -5.89 23.03 5.72
CA ARG A 9 -5.52 23.76 4.53
C ARG A 9 -5.99 23.07 3.24
N LEU A 10 -5.84 21.75 3.15
CA LEU A 10 -6.32 20.99 2.00
C LEU A 10 -7.84 21.16 1.80
N ILE A 11 -8.59 21.16 2.90
CA ILE A 11 -10.06 21.30 2.87
C ILE A 11 -10.47 22.77 2.63
N ASP A 12 -9.93 23.69 3.40
CA ASP A 12 -10.33 25.11 3.37
C ASP A 12 -9.97 25.78 2.04
N GLU A 13 -8.86 25.41 1.41
CA GLU A 13 -8.42 25.90 0.10
C GLU A 13 -8.98 25.08 -1.07
N ASN A 14 -9.83 24.06 -0.80
CA ASN A 14 -10.42 23.14 -1.81
C ASN A 14 -9.36 22.49 -2.73
N LEU A 15 -8.28 21.97 -2.12
CA LEU A 15 -7.16 21.36 -2.84
C LEU A 15 -7.34 19.85 -3.07
N ILE A 16 -8.40 19.24 -2.54
CA ILE A 16 -8.68 17.82 -2.66
C ILE A 16 -9.56 17.61 -3.90
N PRO A 17 -9.12 16.84 -4.91
CA PRO A 17 -9.97 16.46 -6.05
C PRO A 17 -11.23 15.73 -5.61
N ASP A 18 -12.32 15.86 -6.37
CA ASP A 18 -13.62 15.30 -6.00
C ASP A 18 -13.63 13.75 -5.96
N ASP A 19 -12.74 13.10 -6.69
CA ASP A 19 -12.55 11.65 -6.74
C ASP A 19 -11.58 11.13 -5.67
N VAL A 20 -10.96 12.02 -4.89
CA VAL A 20 -10.02 11.66 -3.83
C VAL A 20 -10.73 11.62 -2.47
N THR A 21 -10.54 10.52 -1.75
CA THR A 21 -10.96 10.37 -0.36
C THR A 21 -9.75 10.50 0.56
N ILE A 22 -9.75 11.53 1.42
CA ILE A 22 -8.67 11.68 2.41
C ILE A 22 -8.87 10.71 3.57
N GLN A 23 -7.78 10.10 4.03
CA GLN A 23 -7.79 9.20 5.19
C GLN A 23 -7.02 9.83 6.35
N VAL A 24 -7.63 9.90 7.52
CA VAL A 24 -7.00 10.44 8.73
C VAL A 24 -6.95 9.38 9.81
N LEU A 25 -5.73 9.06 10.22
CA LEU A 25 -5.45 8.07 11.27
C LEU A 25 -5.69 8.70 12.65
N THR A 26 -6.43 8.01 13.50
CA THR A 26 -6.74 8.44 14.87
C THR A 26 -6.57 7.31 15.87
N GLN A 27 -5.78 7.55 16.92
CA GLN A 27 -5.66 6.61 18.03
C GLN A 27 -6.96 6.60 18.84
N ALA A 28 -7.33 5.45 19.42
CA ALA A 28 -8.49 5.31 20.31
C ALA A 28 -8.32 6.06 21.65
N ARG A 29 -8.18 7.38 21.55
CA ARG A 29 -8.09 8.34 22.66
C ARG A 29 -9.01 9.52 22.42
N GLU A 30 -9.81 9.85 23.40
CA GLU A 30 -10.88 10.85 23.30
C GLU A 30 -10.41 12.18 22.68
N HIS A 31 -9.33 12.76 23.20
CA HIS A 31 -8.83 14.07 22.73
C HIS A 31 -8.30 14.02 21.29
N ILE A 32 -7.73 12.88 20.86
CA ILE A 32 -7.25 12.68 19.48
C ILE A 32 -8.44 12.52 18.55
N ILE A 33 -9.40 11.68 18.88
CA ILE A 33 -10.62 11.46 18.10
C ILE A 33 -11.37 12.79 17.88
N LYS A 34 -11.58 13.57 18.96
CA LYS A 34 -12.21 14.89 18.87
C LYS A 34 -11.47 15.82 17.90
N LYS A 35 -10.13 15.82 17.96
CA LYS A 35 -9.31 16.66 17.10
C LYS A 35 -9.32 16.19 15.64
N THR A 36 -9.42 14.87 15.41
CA THR A 36 -9.58 14.30 14.07
C THR A 36 -10.90 14.71 13.44
N VAL A 37 -12.00 14.61 14.16
CA VAL A 37 -13.32 15.03 13.66
C VAL A 37 -13.33 16.54 13.38
N GLU A 38 -12.74 17.36 14.25
CA GLU A 38 -12.57 18.80 14.02
C GLU A 38 -11.79 19.09 12.74
N ALA A 39 -10.71 18.33 12.47
CA ALA A 39 -9.90 18.49 11.27
C ALA A 39 -10.64 18.15 9.97
N LEU A 40 -11.62 17.27 10.02
CA LEU A 40 -12.36 16.79 8.84
C LEU A 40 -13.62 17.61 8.51
N LYS A 41 -13.97 18.64 9.31
CA LYS A 41 -15.15 19.48 9.01
C LYS A 41 -15.07 20.08 7.61
N GLY A 42 -16.11 19.88 6.81
CA GLY A 42 -16.19 20.35 5.42
C GLY A 42 -15.49 19.46 4.38
N ALA A 43 -14.90 18.32 4.78
CA ALA A 43 -14.39 17.35 3.82
C ALA A 43 -15.55 16.68 3.06
N LYS A 44 -15.44 16.60 1.72
CA LYS A 44 -16.45 15.93 0.88
C LYS A 44 -16.43 14.41 1.05
N ASN A 45 -15.24 13.83 0.98
CA ASN A 45 -15.00 12.39 1.14
C ASN A 45 -13.86 12.16 2.12
N ALA A 46 -14.11 11.41 3.20
CA ALA A 46 -13.08 11.11 4.18
C ALA A 46 -13.23 9.71 4.77
N ILE A 47 -12.10 9.14 5.20
CA ILE A 47 -12.03 7.93 6.01
C ILE A 47 -11.49 8.32 7.39
N ILE A 48 -12.23 7.98 8.44
CA ILE A 48 -11.72 8.03 9.81
C ILE A 48 -11.16 6.66 10.14
N HIS A 49 -9.83 6.59 10.24
CA HIS A 49 -9.10 5.37 10.50
C HIS A 49 -8.77 5.26 12.00
N LEU A 50 -9.62 4.57 12.73
CA LEU A 50 -9.43 4.30 14.16
C LEU A 50 -8.45 3.14 14.37
N TYR A 51 -7.51 3.28 15.30
CA TYR A 51 -6.63 2.19 15.68
C TYR A 51 -6.34 2.14 17.18
N ASN A 52 -6.01 0.97 17.66
CA ASN A 52 -5.35 0.75 18.94
C ASN A 52 -4.48 -0.51 18.86
N SER A 53 -3.40 -0.53 19.64
CA SER A 53 -2.50 -1.66 19.67
C SER A 53 -3.11 -2.86 20.41
N THR A 54 -2.97 -4.04 19.81
CA THR A 54 -3.59 -5.28 20.32
C THR A 54 -2.59 -6.39 20.64
N SER A 55 -1.30 -6.23 20.27
CA SER A 55 -0.28 -7.26 20.46
C SER A 55 -0.04 -7.62 21.93
N THR A 56 0.38 -8.87 22.16
CA THR A 56 0.69 -9.39 23.51
C THR A 56 1.66 -8.49 24.25
N LEU A 57 2.78 -8.14 23.62
CA LEU A 57 3.82 -7.32 24.24
C LEU A 57 3.31 -5.93 24.64
N GLN A 58 2.52 -5.30 23.77
CA GLN A 58 1.97 -3.96 24.09
C GLN A 58 0.92 -4.03 25.19
N ARG A 59 0.05 -5.04 25.20
CA ARG A 59 -0.91 -5.24 26.28
C ARG A 59 -0.23 -5.40 27.64
N GLU A 60 0.78 -6.26 27.70
CA GLU A 60 1.45 -6.62 28.97
C GLU A 60 2.42 -5.56 29.48
N VAL A 61 3.21 -4.96 28.59
CA VAL A 61 4.32 -4.08 28.97
C VAL A 61 3.97 -2.61 28.87
N VAL A 62 3.33 -2.20 27.77
CA VAL A 62 3.06 -0.78 27.47
C VAL A 62 1.79 -0.31 28.17
N PHE A 63 0.67 -1.01 27.92
CA PHE A 63 -0.62 -0.62 28.50
C PHE A 63 -0.86 -1.22 29.87
N ARG A 64 -0.30 -2.37 30.15
CA ARG A 64 -0.54 -3.17 31.37
C ARG A 64 -2.03 -3.45 31.55
N LYS A 65 -2.66 -3.91 30.47
CA LYS A 65 -4.10 -4.15 30.37
C LYS A 65 -4.39 -5.56 29.88
N SER A 66 -5.50 -6.11 30.35
CA SER A 66 -6.05 -7.38 29.87
C SER A 66 -6.59 -7.27 28.44
N LYS A 67 -6.82 -8.42 27.80
CA LYS A 67 -7.49 -8.50 26.48
C LYS A 67 -8.85 -7.77 26.51
N GLU A 68 -9.63 -7.97 27.55
CA GLU A 68 -10.95 -7.34 27.70
C GLU A 68 -10.87 -5.82 27.80
N GLU A 69 -9.92 -5.29 28.59
CA GLU A 69 -9.73 -3.84 28.72
C GLU A 69 -9.26 -3.19 27.41
N ILE A 70 -8.42 -3.87 26.62
CA ILE A 70 -7.99 -3.38 25.30
C ILE A 70 -9.13 -3.45 24.28
N LYS A 71 -9.94 -4.51 24.30
CA LYS A 71 -11.15 -4.61 23.49
C LYS A 71 -12.14 -3.49 23.85
N GLN A 72 -12.36 -3.25 25.14
CA GLN A 72 -13.25 -2.18 25.57
C GLN A 72 -12.76 -0.80 25.12
N LEU A 73 -11.44 -0.54 25.16
CA LEU A 73 -10.84 0.70 24.65
C LEU A 73 -11.14 0.89 23.15
N ALA A 74 -11.04 -0.15 22.33
CA ALA A 74 -11.38 -0.09 20.92
C ALA A 74 -12.88 0.22 20.71
N VAL A 75 -13.75 -0.46 21.43
CA VAL A 75 -15.21 -0.27 21.37
C VAL A 75 -15.60 1.15 21.80
N ASP A 76 -15.02 1.65 22.88
CA ASP A 76 -15.30 3.01 23.36
C ASP A 76 -14.83 4.08 22.37
N GLY A 77 -13.64 3.85 21.77
CA GLY A 77 -13.15 4.69 20.67
C GLY A 77 -14.10 4.72 19.48
N ALA A 78 -14.57 3.56 19.04
CA ALA A 78 -15.53 3.46 17.94
C ALA A 78 -16.87 4.15 18.25
N LYS A 79 -17.41 3.95 19.44
CA LYS A 79 -18.63 4.65 19.90
C LYS A 79 -18.46 6.16 19.90
N LEU A 80 -17.30 6.64 20.36
CA LEU A 80 -17.00 8.07 20.36
C LEU A 80 -16.91 8.62 18.94
N VAL A 81 -16.23 7.93 18.02
CA VAL A 81 -16.18 8.31 16.59
C VAL A 81 -17.60 8.46 16.04
N MET A 82 -18.45 7.44 16.20
CA MET A 82 -19.83 7.47 15.70
C MET A 82 -20.63 8.63 16.28
N SER A 83 -20.51 8.88 17.59
CA SER A 83 -21.24 9.98 18.26
C SER A 83 -20.80 11.37 17.83
N LEU A 84 -19.55 11.54 17.40
CA LEU A 84 -19.02 12.83 16.97
C LEU A 84 -19.24 13.09 15.49
N VAL A 85 -19.25 12.05 14.66
CA VAL A 85 -19.52 12.18 13.22
C VAL A 85 -20.98 12.59 12.99
N ASP A 86 -21.91 12.00 13.75
CA ASP A 86 -23.32 12.32 13.66
C ASP A 86 -23.57 13.80 14.01
N GLY A 87 -24.04 14.56 13.01
CA GLY A 87 -24.33 16.00 13.13
C GLY A 87 -23.12 16.94 13.14
N GLN A 88 -21.88 16.46 12.97
CA GLN A 88 -20.68 17.31 12.86
C GLN A 88 -19.98 17.25 11.50
N LEU A 89 -20.19 16.18 10.73
CA LEU A 89 -19.61 16.00 9.40
C LEU A 89 -20.72 15.73 8.40
N ASP A 90 -20.77 16.55 7.35
CA ASP A 90 -21.82 16.49 6.30
C ASP A 90 -21.36 15.74 5.04
N GLY A 91 -20.09 15.31 5.00
CA GLY A 91 -19.49 14.61 3.86
C GLY A 91 -19.80 13.11 3.83
N ASN A 92 -19.33 12.45 2.78
CA ASN A 92 -19.31 11.00 2.68
C ASN A 92 -18.18 10.45 3.59
N ILE A 93 -18.54 10.09 4.81
CA ILE A 93 -17.59 9.61 5.83
C ILE A 93 -17.64 8.09 5.90
N ARG A 94 -16.48 7.46 5.69
CA ARG A 94 -16.29 6.02 5.84
C ARG A 94 -15.46 5.72 7.08
N PHE A 95 -15.57 4.51 7.57
CA PHE A 95 -14.86 4.07 8.77
C PHE A 95 -13.86 2.99 8.44
N GLU A 96 -12.71 3.08 9.11
CA GLU A 96 -11.67 2.09 9.06
C GLU A 96 -11.20 1.77 10.48
N TYR A 97 -10.90 0.50 10.72
CA TYR A 97 -10.33 0.04 11.99
C TYR A 97 -9.09 -0.82 11.77
N SER A 98 -8.05 -0.56 12.58
CA SER A 98 -6.85 -1.41 12.65
C SER A 98 -6.63 -1.94 14.06
N PRO A 99 -6.59 -3.26 14.26
CA PRO A 99 -5.91 -3.87 15.40
C PRO A 99 -4.39 -3.74 15.20
N GLU A 100 -3.82 -2.62 15.60
CA GLU A 100 -2.41 -2.31 15.36
C GLU A 100 -1.50 -3.37 15.95
N SER A 101 -0.35 -3.63 15.30
CA SER A 101 0.52 -4.77 15.56
C SER A 101 -0.19 -6.12 15.36
N PHE A 102 -1.04 -6.20 14.33
CA PHE A 102 -1.85 -7.39 14.02
C PHE A 102 -1.00 -8.66 13.90
N THR A 103 0.14 -8.62 13.22
CA THR A 103 1.03 -9.79 13.06
C THR A 103 1.63 -10.31 14.37
N CYS A 104 1.60 -9.51 15.43
CA CYS A 104 2.03 -9.87 16.78
C CYS A 104 0.86 -10.09 17.77
N THR A 105 -0.36 -10.17 17.23
CA THR A 105 -1.60 -10.41 17.98
C THR A 105 -2.09 -11.83 17.71
N GLU A 106 -2.63 -12.50 18.71
CA GLU A 106 -3.26 -13.82 18.52
C GLU A 106 -4.43 -13.69 17.52
N PRO A 107 -4.51 -14.51 16.47
CA PRO A 107 -5.51 -14.35 15.42
C PRO A 107 -6.97 -14.39 15.92
N ASP A 108 -7.27 -15.26 16.87
CA ASP A 108 -8.59 -15.34 17.51
C ASP A 108 -8.96 -14.05 18.25
N TYR A 109 -8.00 -13.47 18.98
CA TYR A 109 -8.22 -12.21 19.67
C TYR A 109 -8.30 -11.02 18.70
N ALA A 110 -7.50 -11.01 17.63
CA ALA A 110 -7.61 -9.99 16.58
C ALA A 110 -9.00 -10.00 15.94
N ALA A 111 -9.56 -11.19 15.66
CA ALA A 111 -10.91 -11.32 15.15
C ALA A 111 -11.97 -10.88 16.17
N GLU A 112 -11.81 -11.25 17.43
CA GLU A 112 -12.72 -10.86 18.53
C GLU A 112 -12.80 -9.34 18.69
N VAL A 113 -11.66 -8.66 18.81
CA VAL A 113 -11.66 -7.20 19.00
C VAL A 113 -12.18 -6.47 17.77
N THR A 114 -11.83 -6.95 16.58
CA THR A 114 -12.31 -6.37 15.32
C THR A 114 -13.83 -6.52 15.19
N ASN A 115 -14.38 -7.70 15.44
CA ASN A 115 -15.83 -7.92 15.40
C ASN A 115 -16.57 -7.03 16.42
N ALA A 116 -16.01 -6.82 17.61
CA ALA A 116 -16.60 -5.92 18.60
C ALA A 116 -16.64 -4.46 18.13
N VAL A 117 -15.66 -4.00 17.37
CA VAL A 117 -15.68 -2.68 16.73
C VAL A 117 -16.67 -2.63 15.57
N LEU A 118 -16.74 -3.68 14.75
CA LEU A 118 -17.70 -3.80 13.64
C LEU A 118 -19.15 -3.76 14.13
N ASP A 119 -19.45 -4.32 15.29
CA ASP A 119 -20.78 -4.23 15.93
C ASP A 119 -21.18 -2.77 16.23
N VAL A 120 -20.21 -1.88 16.42
CA VAL A 120 -20.44 -0.43 16.60
C VAL A 120 -20.57 0.28 15.26
N PHE A 121 -19.69 0.01 14.30
CA PHE A 121 -19.69 0.66 12.97
C PHE A 121 -20.81 0.17 12.06
N LYS A 122 -21.37 -1.03 12.31
CA LYS A 122 -22.49 -1.63 11.60
C LYS A 122 -22.32 -1.67 10.08
N PRO A 123 -21.34 -2.45 9.59
CA PRO A 123 -21.13 -2.59 8.16
C PRO A 123 -22.39 -3.08 7.45
N SER A 124 -22.65 -2.53 6.26
CA SER A 124 -23.80 -2.86 5.42
C SER A 124 -23.45 -2.68 3.95
N GLU A 125 -24.34 -3.03 3.05
CA GLU A 125 -24.16 -2.82 1.62
C GLU A 125 -23.85 -1.35 1.25
N THR A 126 -24.51 -0.41 1.94
CA THR A 126 -24.35 1.05 1.72
C THR A 126 -23.28 1.68 2.60
N ASN A 127 -22.79 0.97 3.61
CA ASN A 127 -21.75 1.43 4.53
C ASN A 127 -20.70 0.33 4.71
N LYS A 128 -19.88 0.13 3.68
CA LYS A 128 -18.75 -0.79 3.79
C LYS A 128 -17.69 -0.23 4.73
N VAL A 129 -17.31 -1.04 5.72
CA VAL A 129 -16.24 -0.70 6.69
C VAL A 129 -14.93 -1.31 6.24
N ILE A 130 -13.85 -0.56 6.35
CA ILE A 130 -12.51 -1.02 6.04
C ILE A 130 -11.92 -1.64 7.32
N VAL A 131 -11.41 -2.85 7.20
CA VAL A 131 -10.61 -3.49 8.26
C VAL A 131 -9.19 -3.58 7.74
N ASN A 132 -8.31 -2.79 8.32
CA ASN A 132 -6.91 -2.80 7.95
C ASN A 132 -6.10 -3.66 8.91
N LEU A 133 -5.36 -4.63 8.38
CA LEU A 133 -4.62 -5.65 9.10
C LEU A 133 -3.11 -5.43 8.94
N PRO A 134 -2.48 -4.56 9.79
CA PRO A 134 -1.13 -4.15 9.53
C PRO A 134 -0.09 -5.19 9.96
N SER A 135 0.84 -5.50 9.07
CA SER A 135 2.15 -6.03 9.44
C SER A 135 3.01 -4.86 9.93
N THR A 136 2.69 -4.36 11.12
CA THR A 136 3.36 -3.20 11.75
C THR A 136 4.86 -3.42 11.87
N ILE A 137 5.25 -4.67 12.05
CA ILE A 137 6.63 -5.16 11.91
C ILE A 137 6.59 -6.54 11.25
N GLU A 138 7.49 -6.80 10.33
CA GLU A 138 7.63 -8.11 9.69
C GLU A 138 8.28 -9.12 10.63
N VAL A 139 7.50 -9.88 11.37
CA VAL A 139 7.98 -10.90 12.34
C VAL A 139 8.10 -12.29 11.76
N ALA A 140 7.47 -12.54 10.61
CA ALA A 140 7.41 -13.86 9.97
C ALA A 140 7.59 -13.75 8.45
N THR A 141 7.55 -14.88 7.75
CA THR A 141 7.59 -14.93 6.28
C THR A 141 6.25 -14.48 5.69
N ALA A 142 6.28 -14.01 4.45
CA ALA A 142 5.11 -13.44 3.75
C ALA A 142 3.90 -14.41 3.68
N ASN A 143 4.14 -15.71 3.56
CA ASN A 143 3.07 -16.71 3.57
C ASN A 143 2.36 -16.80 4.93
N VAL A 144 3.07 -16.64 6.04
CA VAL A 144 2.44 -16.62 7.38
C VAL A 144 1.51 -15.42 7.52
N TYR A 145 1.91 -14.26 7.00
CA TYR A 145 1.03 -13.10 6.96
C TYR A 145 -0.22 -13.38 6.11
N ALA A 146 -0.06 -13.99 4.95
CA ALA A 146 -1.19 -14.40 4.10
C ALA A 146 -2.14 -15.38 4.81
N ASP A 147 -1.60 -16.35 5.55
CA ASP A 147 -2.40 -17.28 6.36
C ASP A 147 -3.22 -16.56 7.45
N GLN A 148 -2.63 -15.51 8.07
CA GLN A 148 -3.34 -14.66 9.03
C GLN A 148 -4.47 -13.86 8.35
N ILE A 149 -4.24 -13.34 7.13
CA ILE A 149 -5.28 -12.64 6.34
C ILE A 149 -6.42 -13.58 5.98
N GLU A 150 -6.11 -14.80 5.50
CA GLU A 150 -7.12 -15.81 5.19
C GLU A 150 -7.94 -16.17 6.44
N TYR A 151 -7.27 -16.30 7.59
CA TYR A 151 -7.95 -16.54 8.87
C TYR A 151 -8.95 -15.42 9.17
N MET A 152 -8.54 -14.15 9.07
CA MET A 152 -9.41 -13.02 9.33
C MET A 152 -10.59 -12.97 8.35
N CYS A 153 -10.35 -13.22 7.05
CA CYS A 153 -11.43 -13.29 6.05
C CYS A 153 -12.50 -14.32 6.39
N LYS A 154 -12.12 -15.41 7.08
CA LYS A 154 -13.05 -16.48 7.49
C LYS A 154 -13.75 -16.24 8.84
N HIS A 155 -13.19 -15.36 9.70
CA HIS A 155 -13.67 -15.18 11.08
C HIS A 155 -14.27 -13.81 11.37
N LEU A 156 -14.16 -12.85 10.42
CA LEU A 156 -14.84 -11.58 10.52
C LEU A 156 -16.32 -11.70 10.11
N ASN A 157 -17.20 -11.12 10.92
CA ASN A 157 -18.64 -11.06 10.66
C ASN A 157 -18.94 -10.13 9.48
N ASN A 158 -19.95 -10.47 8.67
CA ASN A 158 -20.43 -9.66 7.54
C ASN A 158 -19.30 -9.35 6.53
N ARG A 159 -18.47 -10.36 6.20
CA ARG A 159 -17.31 -10.20 5.30
C ARG A 159 -17.66 -9.50 3.98
N GLU A 160 -18.84 -9.74 3.45
CA GLU A 160 -19.38 -9.15 2.20
C GLU A 160 -19.57 -7.61 2.27
N HIS A 161 -19.65 -7.07 3.49
CA HIS A 161 -19.76 -5.63 3.75
C HIS A 161 -18.45 -5.01 4.25
N LEU A 162 -17.35 -5.77 4.20
CA LEU A 162 -16.02 -5.31 4.59
C LEU A 162 -15.12 -5.12 3.37
N VAL A 163 -14.18 -4.19 3.52
CA VAL A 163 -13.00 -4.08 2.67
C VAL A 163 -11.80 -4.47 3.52
N ILE A 164 -11.22 -5.63 3.26
CA ILE A 164 -10.01 -6.06 3.96
C ILE A 164 -8.80 -5.36 3.33
N SER A 165 -8.18 -4.50 4.10
CA SER A 165 -6.98 -3.75 3.71
C SER A 165 -5.74 -4.35 4.37
N VAL A 166 -4.63 -4.34 3.66
CA VAL A 166 -3.35 -4.79 4.18
C VAL A 166 -2.33 -3.67 4.12
N HIS A 167 -1.52 -3.57 5.17
CA HIS A 167 -0.54 -2.52 5.37
C HIS A 167 0.75 -3.16 5.90
N ALA A 168 1.65 -3.53 5.01
CA ALA A 168 2.91 -4.15 5.42
C ALA A 168 4.06 -3.15 5.47
N HIS A 169 4.85 -3.21 6.56
CA HIS A 169 6.19 -2.64 6.59
C HIS A 169 7.20 -3.57 5.90
N ASN A 170 8.43 -3.12 5.75
CA ASN A 170 9.45 -3.79 4.93
C ASN A 170 10.70 -4.18 5.74
N ASP A 171 10.55 -4.52 7.02
CA ASP A 171 11.66 -4.78 7.94
C ASP A 171 12.55 -5.96 7.50
N ARG A 172 11.97 -6.93 6.78
CA ARG A 172 12.66 -8.09 6.23
C ARG A 172 12.93 -7.98 4.72
N GLY A 173 12.53 -6.87 4.08
CA GLY A 173 12.60 -6.69 2.64
C GLY A 173 11.55 -7.50 1.87
N THR A 174 10.44 -7.90 2.52
CA THR A 174 9.40 -8.74 1.90
C THR A 174 8.01 -8.06 1.87
N GLY A 175 7.93 -6.76 2.11
CA GLY A 175 6.67 -6.02 2.16
C GLY A 175 5.81 -6.16 0.89
N VAL A 176 6.43 -6.10 -0.30
CA VAL A 176 5.74 -6.32 -1.58
C VAL A 176 5.20 -7.75 -1.65
N ALA A 177 6.05 -8.76 -1.38
CA ALA A 177 5.62 -10.16 -1.41
C ALA A 177 4.51 -10.46 -0.38
N SER A 178 4.59 -9.84 0.81
CA SER A 178 3.55 -9.95 1.83
C SER A 178 2.22 -9.40 1.34
N SER A 179 2.23 -8.26 0.65
CA SER A 179 1.02 -7.65 0.09
C SER A 179 0.43 -8.46 -1.06
N GLU A 180 1.25 -8.98 -1.98
CA GLU A 180 0.79 -9.85 -3.07
C GLU A 180 0.16 -11.13 -2.54
N LEU A 181 0.81 -11.82 -1.60
CA LEU A 181 0.26 -13.04 -1.01
C LEU A 181 -1.00 -12.77 -0.19
N ALA A 182 -1.10 -11.61 0.48
CA ALA A 182 -2.29 -11.20 1.20
C ALA A 182 -3.49 -10.96 0.26
N LEU A 183 -3.27 -10.35 -0.92
CA LEU A 183 -4.30 -10.22 -1.96
C LEU A 183 -4.79 -11.61 -2.42
N LEU A 184 -3.88 -12.56 -2.66
CA LEU A 184 -4.25 -13.94 -3.00
C LEU A 184 -4.99 -14.66 -1.86
N ALA A 185 -4.77 -14.27 -0.60
CA ALA A 185 -5.44 -14.80 0.58
C ALA A 185 -6.82 -14.17 0.85
N GLY A 186 -7.24 -13.19 0.06
CA GLY A 186 -8.58 -12.60 0.14
C GLY A 186 -8.64 -11.14 0.61
N ALA A 187 -7.50 -10.43 0.68
CA ALA A 187 -7.53 -8.99 0.88
C ALA A 187 -8.07 -8.27 -0.37
N ASP A 188 -8.73 -7.14 -0.15
CA ASP A 188 -9.39 -6.34 -1.19
C ASP A 188 -8.59 -5.06 -1.54
N ARG A 189 -7.68 -4.63 -0.65
CA ARG A 189 -6.99 -3.34 -0.73
C ARG A 189 -5.58 -3.43 -0.16
N VAL A 190 -4.65 -2.68 -0.74
CA VAL A 190 -3.30 -2.51 -0.22
C VAL A 190 -3.09 -1.05 0.19
N GLU A 191 -2.54 -0.84 1.37
CA GLU A 191 -1.98 0.43 1.82
C GLU A 191 -0.46 0.35 1.78
N GLY A 192 0.15 1.42 1.34
CA GLY A 192 1.60 1.54 1.27
C GLY A 192 2.00 2.94 0.89
N THR A 193 3.22 3.09 0.42
CA THR A 193 3.75 4.40 0.03
C THR A 193 4.40 4.32 -1.35
N ILE A 194 4.48 5.46 -2.01
CA ILE A 194 5.21 5.58 -3.28
C ILE A 194 6.69 5.28 -3.00
N PHE A 195 7.23 4.30 -3.74
CA PHE A 195 8.61 3.80 -3.63
C PHE A 195 9.01 3.32 -2.23
N GLY A 196 8.04 2.91 -1.42
CA GLY A 196 8.28 2.27 -0.14
C GLY A 196 8.79 3.18 0.97
N ASN A 197 8.63 4.51 0.87
CA ASN A 197 9.03 5.43 1.93
C ASN A 197 8.24 5.15 3.23
N GLY A 198 8.87 5.37 4.38
CA GLY A 198 8.20 5.18 5.67
C GLY A 198 9.16 4.99 6.84
N GLU A 199 8.63 4.61 7.97
CA GLU A 199 9.41 4.35 9.17
C GLU A 199 10.36 3.15 9.00
N ARG A 200 11.49 3.19 9.68
CA ARG A 200 12.52 2.14 9.70
C ARG A 200 13.02 1.83 8.28
N THR A 201 12.64 0.67 7.73
CA THR A 201 13.00 0.21 6.38
C THR A 201 11.94 0.56 5.34
N GLY A 202 10.90 1.28 5.75
CA GLY A 202 9.80 1.72 4.89
C GLY A 202 8.58 0.80 4.94
N ASN A 203 7.63 1.13 4.08
CA ASN A 203 6.38 0.43 3.87
C ASN A 203 6.42 -0.40 2.58
N THR A 204 5.36 -1.15 2.33
CA THR A 204 5.12 -1.71 1.00
C THR A 204 5.18 -0.61 -0.05
N ASP A 205 5.96 -0.85 -1.09
CA ASP A 205 6.01 0.01 -2.27
C ASP A 205 4.80 -0.28 -3.16
N VAL A 206 3.83 0.64 -3.16
CA VAL A 206 2.58 0.47 -3.94
C VAL A 206 2.82 0.53 -5.45
N ILE A 207 3.87 1.23 -5.92
CA ILE A 207 4.23 1.26 -7.34
C ILE A 207 4.68 -0.13 -7.79
N THR A 208 5.55 -0.77 -7.01
CA THR A 208 6.00 -2.13 -7.32
C THR A 208 4.86 -3.14 -7.27
N VAL A 209 3.96 -3.06 -6.27
CA VAL A 209 2.78 -3.96 -6.21
C VAL A 209 1.88 -3.75 -7.44
N ALA A 210 1.58 -2.50 -7.80
CA ALA A 210 0.74 -2.18 -8.96
C ALA A 210 1.34 -2.70 -10.28
N LEU A 211 2.63 -2.49 -10.50
CA LEU A 211 3.30 -2.97 -11.71
C LEU A 211 3.49 -4.49 -11.73
N ASN A 212 3.63 -5.15 -10.58
CA ASN A 212 3.58 -6.61 -10.49
C ASN A 212 2.20 -7.14 -10.90
N MET A 213 1.10 -6.50 -10.47
CA MET A 213 -0.26 -6.84 -10.91
C MET A 213 -0.40 -6.64 -12.43
N PHE A 214 0.06 -5.52 -12.96
CA PHE A 214 0.06 -5.22 -14.39
C PHE A 214 0.77 -6.30 -15.19
N CYS A 215 1.96 -6.74 -14.76
CA CYS A 215 2.70 -7.85 -15.38
C CYS A 215 1.95 -9.19 -15.36
N GLN A 216 0.98 -9.36 -14.46
CA GLN A 216 0.08 -10.53 -14.41
C GLN A 216 -1.21 -10.33 -15.22
N GLY A 217 -1.35 -9.19 -15.92
CA GLY A 217 -2.52 -8.85 -16.72
C GLY A 217 -3.69 -8.29 -15.93
N ILE A 218 -3.44 -7.78 -14.72
CA ILE A 218 -4.44 -7.13 -13.87
C ILE A 218 -4.17 -5.62 -13.91
N ASP A 219 -5.11 -4.86 -14.45
CA ASP A 219 -5.02 -3.39 -14.46
C ASP A 219 -5.16 -2.86 -13.02
N PRO A 220 -4.14 -2.17 -12.49
CA PRO A 220 -4.20 -1.58 -11.15
C PRO A 220 -5.03 -0.29 -11.11
N GLU A 221 -5.57 0.17 -12.24
CA GLU A 221 -6.33 1.42 -12.39
C GLU A 221 -5.56 2.66 -11.88
N LEU A 222 -4.23 2.66 -12.05
CA LEU A 222 -3.32 3.75 -11.68
C LEU A 222 -2.63 4.31 -12.93
N HIS A 223 -2.47 5.62 -12.98
CA HIS A 223 -1.75 6.31 -14.05
C HIS A 223 -0.25 6.28 -13.80
N LEU A 224 0.42 5.27 -14.34
CA LEU A 224 1.86 5.05 -14.20
C LEU A 224 2.62 5.24 -15.53
N GLU A 225 1.96 5.76 -16.56
CA GLU A 225 2.49 5.94 -17.92
C GLU A 225 3.65 6.96 -17.99
N ASN A 226 3.88 7.71 -16.91
CA ASN A 226 4.99 8.63 -16.79
C ASN A 226 5.63 8.52 -15.40
N ILE A 227 6.31 7.42 -15.15
CA ILE A 227 6.90 7.12 -13.83
C ILE A 227 7.97 8.15 -13.44
N ASP A 228 8.64 8.78 -14.39
CA ASP A 228 9.70 9.77 -14.12
C ASP A 228 9.15 11.04 -13.48
N GLU A 229 7.93 11.49 -13.83
CA GLU A 229 7.28 12.60 -13.12
C GLU A 229 6.97 12.24 -11.66
N ILE A 230 6.55 11.00 -11.40
CA ILE A 230 6.30 10.52 -10.03
C ILE A 230 7.60 10.50 -9.24
N ILE A 231 8.71 10.07 -9.86
CA ILE A 231 10.05 10.08 -9.26
C ILE A 231 10.47 11.51 -8.91
N GLU A 232 10.35 12.46 -9.83
CA GLU A 232 10.70 13.86 -9.59
C GLU A 232 9.92 14.45 -8.40
N VAL A 233 8.62 14.21 -8.33
CA VAL A 233 7.77 14.66 -7.22
C VAL A 233 8.22 14.01 -5.91
N TYR A 234 8.45 12.68 -5.93
CA TYR A 234 8.89 11.94 -4.75
C TYR A 234 10.23 12.47 -4.22
N GLU A 235 11.25 12.57 -5.05
CA GLU A 235 12.59 13.03 -4.65
C GLU A 235 12.58 14.48 -4.16
N LYS A 236 11.81 15.35 -4.81
CA LYS A 236 11.65 16.75 -4.41
C LYS A 236 11.10 16.90 -3.01
N TYR A 237 10.05 16.16 -2.66
CA TYR A 237 9.35 16.33 -1.38
C TYR A 237 9.91 15.48 -0.26
N ASN A 238 10.36 14.26 -0.54
CA ASN A 238 10.98 13.39 0.47
C ASN A 238 12.47 13.67 0.67
N ARG A 239 13.15 14.33 -0.30
CA ARG A 239 14.60 14.59 -0.29
C ARG A 239 15.45 13.32 -0.16
N LEU A 240 14.93 12.22 -0.68
CA LEU A 240 15.58 10.92 -0.72
C LEU A 240 15.60 10.45 -2.18
N PRO A 241 16.77 10.10 -2.73
CA PRO A 241 16.84 9.55 -4.07
C PRO A 241 16.28 8.13 -4.09
N ILE A 242 15.73 7.74 -5.22
CA ILE A 242 15.36 6.35 -5.47
C ILE A 242 16.63 5.52 -5.67
N ASN A 243 16.60 4.28 -5.18
CA ASN A 243 17.70 3.36 -5.43
C ASN A 243 17.85 3.11 -6.94
N PRO A 244 19.05 3.28 -7.55
CA PRO A 244 19.26 3.05 -8.98
C PRO A 244 18.84 1.64 -9.46
N ARG A 245 18.73 0.67 -8.57
CA ARG A 245 18.26 -0.70 -8.85
C ARG A 245 16.86 -0.97 -8.30
N HIS A 246 16.09 0.08 -8.02
CA HIS A 246 14.70 -0.08 -7.61
C HIS A 246 13.90 -0.79 -8.70
N PRO A 247 13.03 -1.78 -8.37
CA PRO A 247 12.17 -2.40 -9.36
C PRO A 247 11.39 -1.36 -10.17
N TYR A 248 11.36 -1.51 -11.49
CA TYR A 248 10.69 -0.62 -12.45
C TYR A 248 11.19 0.84 -12.47
N ALA A 249 11.42 1.47 -11.32
CA ALA A 249 11.71 2.90 -11.19
C ALA A 249 13.20 3.23 -11.28
N GLY A 250 14.10 2.32 -10.92
CA GLY A 250 15.54 2.56 -10.92
C GLY A 250 16.10 2.78 -12.34
N GLU A 251 17.06 3.67 -12.49
CA GLU A 251 17.73 3.96 -13.77
C GLU A 251 18.42 2.74 -14.38
N MET A 252 18.83 1.78 -13.52
CA MET A 252 19.51 0.54 -13.93
C MET A 252 18.56 -0.66 -14.06
N ALA A 253 17.26 -0.48 -13.82
CA ALA A 253 16.29 -1.58 -13.82
C ALA A 253 16.19 -2.29 -15.17
N TYR A 254 16.47 -1.59 -16.27
CA TYR A 254 16.33 -2.10 -17.64
C TYR A 254 17.66 -2.32 -18.36
N VAL A 255 18.78 -2.29 -17.66
CA VAL A 255 20.12 -2.38 -18.23
C VAL A 255 20.68 -3.79 -18.14
N ALA A 256 21.09 -4.37 -19.25
CA ALA A 256 21.83 -5.63 -19.30
C ALA A 256 23.33 -5.38 -19.54
N PHE A 257 24.17 -6.01 -18.72
CA PHE A 257 25.65 -5.88 -18.82
C PHE A 257 26.32 -7.07 -19.53
N SER A 258 25.75 -8.26 -19.42
CA SER A 258 26.32 -9.47 -20.07
C SER A 258 26.10 -9.43 -21.56
N GLY A 259 27.16 -9.72 -22.35
CA GLY A 259 27.07 -9.77 -23.81
C GLY A 259 26.06 -10.79 -24.33
N SER A 260 25.89 -11.93 -23.67
CA SER A 260 24.88 -12.94 -24.03
C SER A 260 23.45 -12.44 -23.79
N HIS A 261 23.24 -11.69 -22.70
CA HIS A 261 21.94 -11.07 -22.42
C HIS A 261 21.60 -9.99 -23.44
N GLN A 262 22.56 -9.12 -23.76
CA GLN A 262 22.43 -8.08 -24.78
C GLN A 262 22.06 -8.66 -26.14
N ASP A 263 22.74 -9.74 -26.59
CA ASP A 263 22.44 -10.44 -27.86
C ASP A 263 21.03 -11.05 -27.87
N ALA A 264 20.60 -11.66 -26.74
CA ALA A 264 19.27 -12.23 -26.61
C ALA A 264 18.17 -11.16 -26.65
N ILE A 265 18.38 -10.03 -25.99
CA ILE A 265 17.47 -8.87 -25.99
C ILE A 265 17.34 -8.34 -27.43
N LYS A 266 18.47 -8.08 -28.11
CA LYS A 266 18.48 -7.62 -29.52
C LYS A 266 17.65 -8.54 -30.43
N LYS A 267 17.94 -9.85 -30.38
CA LYS A 267 17.21 -10.84 -31.19
C LYS A 267 15.72 -10.89 -30.90
N SER A 268 15.34 -10.70 -29.63
CA SER A 268 13.94 -10.64 -29.23
C SER A 268 13.27 -9.39 -29.80
N MET A 269 13.91 -8.25 -29.69
CA MET A 269 13.39 -6.97 -30.20
C MET A 269 13.26 -7.02 -31.74
N ASP A 270 14.26 -7.52 -32.47
CA ASP A 270 14.21 -7.67 -33.90
C ASP A 270 13.03 -8.56 -34.35
N LYS A 271 12.68 -9.57 -33.57
CA LYS A 271 11.60 -10.51 -33.90
C LYS A 271 10.22 -10.00 -33.48
N PHE A 272 10.09 -9.39 -32.32
CA PHE A 272 8.80 -9.06 -31.71
C PHE A 272 8.50 -7.57 -31.68
N GLY A 273 9.48 -6.69 -31.78
CA GLY A 273 9.30 -5.23 -31.80
C GLY A 273 8.43 -4.70 -32.94
N SER A 274 8.24 -5.51 -34.02
CA SER A 274 7.34 -5.23 -35.14
C SER A 274 6.10 -6.13 -35.15
N SER A 275 5.90 -6.95 -34.11
CA SER A 275 4.79 -7.90 -34.05
C SER A 275 3.50 -7.20 -33.67
N PRO A 276 2.38 -7.46 -34.37
CA PRO A 276 1.06 -6.97 -33.94
C PRO A 276 0.53 -7.69 -32.69
N SER A 277 1.34 -8.53 -32.07
CA SER A 277 1.01 -9.21 -30.81
C SER A 277 1.06 -8.21 -29.65
N ASN A 278 -0.05 -8.03 -28.92
CA ASN A 278 -0.10 -7.25 -27.69
C ASN A 278 0.60 -7.95 -26.50
N LYS A 279 1.45 -8.96 -26.77
CA LYS A 279 2.17 -9.67 -25.73
C LYS A 279 3.62 -9.21 -25.70
N TRP A 280 4.03 -8.65 -24.59
CA TRP A 280 5.43 -8.42 -24.29
C TRP A 280 6.19 -9.75 -24.20
N ALA A 281 7.30 -9.85 -24.92
CA ALA A 281 8.12 -11.05 -24.98
C ALA A 281 9.61 -10.69 -25.05
N ASN A 282 10.18 -10.37 -23.92
CA ASN A 282 11.61 -10.11 -23.78
C ASN A 282 12.22 -11.05 -22.74
N PRO A 283 13.36 -11.74 -23.01
CA PRO A 283 13.91 -12.76 -22.12
C PRO A 283 14.40 -12.23 -20.77
N TYR A 284 14.66 -10.95 -20.63
CA TYR A 284 15.25 -10.36 -19.41
C TYR A 284 14.48 -9.17 -18.86
N LEU A 285 13.29 -8.87 -19.37
CA LEU A 285 12.44 -7.78 -18.90
C LEU A 285 11.03 -8.28 -18.66
N THR A 286 10.50 -7.95 -17.49
CA THR A 286 9.15 -8.34 -17.06
C THR A 286 8.06 -7.46 -17.64
N ILE A 287 8.39 -6.23 -18.02
CA ILE A 287 7.48 -5.21 -18.56
C ILE A 287 8.13 -4.52 -19.76
N ASP A 288 7.31 -4.00 -20.68
CA ASP A 288 7.78 -3.04 -21.67
C ASP A 288 8.02 -1.69 -20.97
N PRO A 289 9.25 -1.17 -20.94
CA PRO A 289 9.54 0.12 -20.33
C PRO A 289 8.70 1.27 -20.89
N THR A 290 8.22 1.17 -22.11
CA THR A 290 7.37 2.20 -22.74
C THR A 290 5.98 2.28 -22.10
N ASP A 291 5.48 1.21 -21.48
CA ASP A 291 4.20 1.20 -20.74
C ASP A 291 4.21 2.14 -19.53
N ILE A 292 5.40 2.44 -18.99
CA ILE A 292 5.59 3.37 -17.88
C ILE A 292 6.32 4.67 -18.28
N GLY A 293 6.34 4.96 -19.60
CA GLY A 293 6.89 6.18 -20.17
C GLY A 293 8.42 6.22 -20.25
N ARG A 294 9.10 5.09 -20.01
CA ARG A 294 10.55 5.03 -20.09
C ARG A 294 11.05 4.66 -21.47
N LYS A 295 12.18 5.27 -21.84
CA LYS A 295 12.91 4.86 -23.04
C LYS A 295 13.65 3.56 -22.76
N TYR A 296 13.64 2.70 -23.76
CA TYR A 296 14.37 1.44 -23.71
C TYR A 296 15.82 1.64 -24.17
N GLU A 297 16.73 1.70 -23.24
CA GLU A 297 18.18 1.70 -23.51
C GLU A 297 18.83 0.47 -22.85
N PRO A 298 18.57 -0.74 -23.38
CA PRO A 298 18.92 -1.98 -22.67
C PRO A 298 20.39 -2.30 -22.67
N ILE A 299 21.17 -1.64 -23.54
CA ILE A 299 22.54 -2.04 -23.84
C ILE A 299 23.49 -0.88 -23.57
N LEU A 300 24.15 -0.93 -22.39
CA LEU A 300 25.30 -0.09 -22.10
C LEU A 300 26.58 -0.89 -22.42
N ILE A 301 27.46 -0.33 -23.23
CA ILE A 301 28.75 -0.95 -23.53
C ILE A 301 29.65 -0.91 -22.29
N ASN A 302 30.19 -2.08 -21.96
CA ASN A 302 31.14 -2.26 -20.86
C ASN A 302 32.16 -3.34 -21.23
N SER A 303 33.06 -3.66 -20.31
CA SER A 303 34.13 -4.68 -20.53
C SER A 303 33.59 -6.10 -20.81
N GLN A 304 32.33 -6.36 -20.55
CA GLN A 304 31.67 -7.67 -20.77
C GLN A 304 30.83 -7.69 -22.07
N SER A 305 30.69 -6.57 -22.75
CA SER A 305 29.91 -6.48 -23.97
C SER A 305 30.58 -7.26 -25.13
N GLY A 306 29.80 -8.11 -25.78
CA GLY A 306 30.21 -8.88 -26.96
C GLY A 306 29.77 -8.20 -28.25
N LYS A 307 29.96 -8.92 -29.38
CA LYS A 307 29.61 -8.42 -30.74
C LYS A 307 28.15 -7.93 -30.82
N GLY A 308 27.21 -8.61 -30.18
CA GLY A 308 25.78 -8.24 -30.21
C GLY A 308 25.51 -6.87 -29.59
N GLY A 309 26.13 -6.55 -28.49
CA GLY A 309 25.99 -5.24 -27.82
C GLY A 309 26.60 -4.11 -28.68
N VAL A 310 27.78 -4.36 -29.27
CA VAL A 310 28.45 -3.39 -30.16
C VAL A 310 27.61 -3.18 -31.43
N SER A 311 27.12 -4.26 -32.06
CA SER A 311 26.26 -4.17 -33.25
C SER A 311 25.00 -3.36 -33.00
N TYR A 312 24.33 -3.58 -31.87
CA TYR A 312 23.13 -2.83 -31.50
C TYR A 312 23.37 -1.30 -31.46
N ILE A 313 24.47 -0.87 -30.82
CA ILE A 313 24.81 0.57 -30.74
C ILE A 313 25.23 1.15 -32.10
N MET A 314 25.83 0.34 -32.97
CA MET A 314 26.24 0.80 -34.31
C MET A 314 25.07 0.89 -35.29
N GLU A 315 23.97 0.20 -35.06
CA GLU A 315 22.77 0.16 -35.90
C GLU A 315 21.70 1.19 -35.48
N ASN A 316 21.75 1.68 -34.23
CA ASN A 316 20.84 2.68 -33.66
C ASN A 316 21.61 3.95 -33.26
#